data_1d542b276e547c3695f164df013c3979
#
_entry.id   1d542b276e547c3695f164df013c3979
#
_cell.length_a   1.000
_cell.length_b   1.000
_cell.length_c   1.000
_cell.angle_alpha   90.00
_cell.angle_beta   90.00
_cell.angle_gamma   90.00
#
_symmetry.space_group_name_H-M   'P 1'
#
loop_
_entity.id
_entity.type
_entity.pdbx_description
1 polymer ?
#
loop_
_entity_poly.entity_id
_entity_poly.type
_entity_poly.pdbx_seq_one_letter_code
_entity_poly.pdbx_strand_id
1 'polypeptide(L)'
;FDAASALDSHYVPKEGRKAFIRLEEYYKLANATNAVNVDFTQGNGGIDSGKVMRIAGIELVPTPHFVSSNVTAFPAKGSATQGGSAPQTVNLSNYVCLVTGTGAGASVGTVKLMDLAVESEYDIRRQGTLMVAKYAMGHGIVRAESAIGIKEA
;
A
#
# COMPACT_ATOMS: atom_id res chain seq x y z
N PHE A 1 12.46 -6.35 10.71
CA PHE A 1 13.60 -7.00 10.02
C PHE A 1 13.13 -8.23 9.24
N ASP A 2 12.23 -9.06 9.74
CA ASP A 2 11.75 -10.30 9.09
C ASP A 2 11.14 -10.04 7.71
N ALA A 3 10.34 -8.98 7.56
CA ALA A 3 9.79 -8.59 6.27
C ALA A 3 10.89 -8.18 5.26
N ALA A 4 11.97 -7.53 5.72
CA ALA A 4 13.10 -7.19 4.86
C ALA A 4 13.84 -8.45 4.39
N SER A 5 14.04 -9.42 5.30
CA SER A 5 14.64 -10.71 5.00
C SER A 5 13.81 -11.51 3.99
N ALA A 6 12.49 -11.53 4.16
CA ALA A 6 11.58 -12.21 3.24
C ALA A 6 11.59 -11.57 1.85
N LEU A 7 11.61 -10.23 1.75
CA LEU A 7 11.75 -9.55 0.45
C LEU A 7 13.08 -9.81 -0.21
N ASP A 8 14.17 -9.91 0.56
CA ASP A 8 15.49 -10.26 0.04
C ASP A 8 15.52 -11.71 -0.51
N SER A 9 14.84 -12.64 0.17
CA SER A 9 14.71 -14.02 -0.31
C SER A 9 13.93 -14.14 -1.62
N HIS A 10 13.02 -13.21 -1.88
CA HIS A 10 12.27 -13.12 -3.13
C HIS A 10 12.96 -12.27 -4.21
N TYR A 11 14.21 -11.88 -4.00
CA TYR A 11 14.99 -11.06 -4.94
C TYR A 11 14.31 -9.73 -5.30
N VAL A 12 13.62 -9.11 -4.35
CA VAL A 12 13.02 -7.79 -4.54
C VAL A 12 14.11 -6.73 -4.34
N PRO A 13 14.27 -5.76 -5.25
CA PRO A 13 15.26 -4.69 -5.10
C PRO A 13 15.13 -3.97 -3.75
N LYS A 14 16.27 -3.62 -3.14
CA LYS A 14 16.27 -2.91 -1.85
C LYS A 14 15.84 -1.45 -1.98
N GLU A 15 16.08 -0.89 -3.15
CA GLU A 15 15.72 0.50 -3.42
C GLU A 15 14.20 0.64 -3.61
N GLY A 16 13.66 1.72 -3.07
CA GLY A 16 12.25 2.07 -3.22
C GLY A 16 11.27 1.22 -2.42
N ARG A 17 11.72 0.40 -1.46
CA ARG A 17 10.80 -0.32 -0.57
C ARG A 17 10.07 0.66 0.34
N LYS A 18 8.76 0.49 0.47
CA LYS A 18 7.90 1.28 1.34
C LYS A 18 7.09 0.39 2.25
N ALA A 19 6.91 0.82 3.48
CA ALA A 19 6.06 0.16 4.46
C ALA A 19 4.90 1.09 4.80
N PHE A 20 3.71 0.70 4.42
CA PHE A 20 2.48 1.36 4.83
C PHE A 20 2.10 0.84 6.21
N ILE A 21 1.99 1.73 7.19
CA ILE A 21 1.73 1.37 8.58
C ILE A 21 0.49 2.07 9.10
N ARG A 22 -0.26 1.39 9.96
CA ARG A 22 -1.41 1.97 10.66
C ARG A 22 -0.94 3.08 11.60
N LEU A 23 -1.69 4.17 11.70
CA LEU A 23 -1.33 5.32 12.52
C LEU A 23 -1.04 4.96 13.98
N GLU A 24 -1.87 4.13 14.58
CA GLU A 24 -1.69 3.71 15.97
C GLU A 24 -0.35 3.03 16.21
N GLU A 25 0.00 2.10 15.30
CA GLU A 25 1.25 1.36 15.37
C GLU A 25 2.47 2.24 15.06
N TYR A 26 2.30 3.22 14.19
CA TYR A 26 3.34 4.20 13.92
C TYR A 26 3.71 5.00 15.18
N TYR A 27 2.72 5.44 15.95
CA TYR A 27 2.97 6.17 17.20
C TYR A 27 3.53 5.27 18.30
N LYS A 28 3.11 4.01 18.39
CA LYS A 28 3.75 3.02 19.27
C LYS A 28 5.23 2.85 18.92
N LEU A 29 5.54 2.77 17.64
CA LEU A 29 6.90 2.65 17.15
C LEU A 29 7.72 3.91 17.41
N ALA A 30 7.13 5.10 17.23
CA ALA A 30 7.79 6.38 17.55
C ALA A 30 8.10 6.54 19.05
N ASN A 31 7.30 5.92 19.92
CA ASN A 31 7.57 5.90 21.36
C ASN A 31 8.64 4.87 21.76
N ALA A 32 9.00 3.95 20.87
CA ALA A 32 10.05 2.99 21.17
C ALA A 32 11.42 3.68 21.17
N THR A 33 12.14 3.57 22.28
CA THR A 33 13.43 4.24 22.50
C THR A 33 14.44 4.00 21.37
N ASN A 34 14.46 2.79 20.83
CA ASN A 34 15.41 2.43 19.77
C ASN A 34 15.05 3.06 18.41
N ALA A 35 13.78 3.36 18.15
CA ALA A 35 13.35 3.93 16.87
C ALA A 35 13.61 5.44 16.79
N VAL A 36 13.68 6.10 17.94
CA VAL A 36 13.87 7.56 18.05
C VAL A 36 15.33 7.94 18.40
N ASN A 37 16.13 6.98 18.83
CA ASN A 37 17.52 7.24 19.18
C ASN A 37 18.34 7.55 17.93
N VAL A 38 18.99 8.69 17.92
CA VAL A 38 19.82 9.20 16.81
C VAL A 38 20.96 8.25 16.47
N ASP A 39 21.54 7.57 17.46
CA ASP A 39 22.63 6.62 17.26
C ASP A 39 22.19 5.38 16.47
N PHE A 40 20.95 4.93 16.68
CA PHE A 40 20.36 3.79 15.95
C PHE A 40 19.81 4.18 14.58
N THR A 41 19.34 5.41 14.41
CA THR A 41 18.69 5.87 13.17
C THR A 41 19.64 6.63 12.25
N GLN A 42 20.93 6.72 12.60
CA GLN A 42 21.94 7.45 11.81
C GLN A 42 21.51 8.90 11.47
N GLY A 43 20.88 9.57 12.42
CA GLY A 43 20.41 10.94 12.23
C GLY A 43 19.03 11.10 11.59
N ASN A 44 18.36 10.01 11.25
CA ASN A 44 17.02 10.07 10.59
C ASN A 44 15.84 10.10 11.59
N GLY A 45 16.10 9.94 12.87
CA GLY A 45 15.09 10.02 13.92
C GLY A 45 15.43 11.10 14.94
N GLY A 46 14.43 11.68 15.55
CA GLY A 46 14.59 12.64 16.63
C GLY A 46 13.30 12.79 17.41
N ILE A 47 13.42 12.89 18.73
CA ILE A 47 12.27 13.12 19.62
C ILE A 47 11.56 14.41 19.26
N ASP A 48 12.32 15.42 18.85
CA ASP A 48 11.81 16.74 18.50
C ASP A 48 10.91 16.73 17.25
N SER A 49 11.25 15.89 16.27
CA SER A 49 10.46 15.76 15.03
C SER A 49 9.33 14.72 15.13
N GLY A 50 9.41 13.79 16.10
CA GLY A 50 8.46 12.69 16.25
C GLY A 50 8.33 11.79 15.02
N LYS A 51 9.30 11.83 14.08
CA LYS A 51 9.26 11.09 12.83
C LYS A 51 10.25 9.95 12.82
N VAL A 52 9.75 8.75 12.55
CA VAL A 52 10.55 7.59 12.16
C VAL A 52 10.49 7.48 10.65
N MET A 53 11.56 7.84 9.95
CA MET A 53 11.54 7.88 8.49
C MET A 53 11.86 6.53 7.86
N ARG A 54 12.80 5.78 8.43
CA ARG A 54 13.26 4.50 7.87
C ARG A 54 13.60 3.49 8.96
N ILE A 55 13.24 2.23 8.71
CA ILE A 55 13.67 1.06 9.49
C ILE A 55 14.15 -0.01 8.54
N ALA A 56 15.33 -0.59 8.78
CA ALA A 56 15.94 -1.59 7.92
C ALA A 56 16.03 -1.17 6.43
N GLY A 57 16.25 0.12 6.16
CA GLY A 57 16.30 0.68 4.81
C GLY A 57 14.93 0.89 4.14
N ILE A 58 13.83 0.56 4.82
CA ILE A 58 12.47 0.68 4.31
C ILE A 58 11.87 1.99 4.83
N GLU A 59 11.33 2.80 3.92
CA GLU A 59 10.62 4.03 4.26
C GLU A 59 9.26 3.73 4.88
N LEU A 60 8.95 4.37 6.00
CA LEU A 60 7.67 4.24 6.69
C LEU A 60 6.68 5.32 6.22
N VAL A 61 5.51 4.89 5.78
CA VAL A 61 4.42 5.76 5.35
C VAL A 61 3.21 5.49 6.23
N PRO A 62 2.91 6.38 7.20
CA PRO A 62 1.70 6.23 8.01
C PRO A 62 0.46 6.48 7.16
N THR A 63 -0.55 5.62 7.28
CA THR A 63 -1.81 5.75 6.56
C THR A 63 -3.01 5.32 7.40
N PRO A 64 -4.14 6.06 7.33
CA PRO A 64 -5.38 5.67 7.99
C PRO A 64 -6.20 4.65 7.16
N HIS A 65 -5.82 4.39 5.90
CA HIS A 65 -6.59 3.61 4.93
C HIS A 65 -6.31 2.10 4.99
N PHE A 66 -6.20 1.54 6.19
CA PHE A 66 -6.15 0.09 6.34
C PHE A 66 -7.55 -0.50 6.36
N VAL A 67 -7.71 -1.61 5.63
CA VAL A 67 -8.95 -2.38 5.68
C VAL A 67 -9.03 -3.09 7.04
N SER A 68 -10.08 -2.81 7.78
CA SER A 68 -10.36 -3.40 9.11
C SER A 68 -11.42 -4.48 9.08
N SER A 69 -11.91 -4.86 7.91
CA SER A 69 -12.97 -5.84 7.73
C SER A 69 -12.50 -7.06 6.94
N ASN A 70 -13.19 -8.18 7.12
CA ASN A 70 -12.94 -9.38 6.34
C ASN A 70 -13.39 -9.16 4.89
N VAL A 71 -12.56 -9.58 3.95
CA VAL A 71 -12.89 -9.56 2.52
C VAL A 71 -13.22 -10.99 2.08
N THR A 72 -14.45 -11.21 1.63
CA THR A 72 -14.98 -12.52 1.22
C THR A 72 -14.96 -12.76 -0.29
N ALA A 73 -14.45 -11.82 -1.07
CA ALA A 73 -14.62 -11.80 -2.52
C ALA A 73 -13.45 -12.41 -3.32
N PHE A 74 -12.47 -13.02 -2.67
CA PHE A 74 -11.37 -13.63 -3.41
C PHE A 74 -11.70 -15.06 -3.83
N PRO A 75 -11.63 -15.39 -5.15
CA PRO A 75 -11.70 -16.77 -5.57
C PRO A 75 -10.51 -17.56 -4.99
N ALA A 76 -10.78 -18.78 -4.53
CA ALA A 76 -9.72 -19.65 -4.05
C ALA A 76 -8.68 -19.89 -5.16
N LYS A 77 -7.39 -19.82 -4.83
CA LYS A 77 -6.31 -20.12 -5.76
C LYS A 77 -6.48 -21.55 -6.29
N GLY A 78 -6.71 -21.69 -7.59
CA GLY A 78 -6.94 -22.98 -8.25
C GLY A 78 -8.40 -23.30 -8.57
N SER A 79 -9.36 -22.47 -8.18
CA SER A 79 -10.79 -22.70 -8.46
C SER A 79 -11.28 -22.16 -9.80
N ALA A 80 -10.42 -21.66 -10.66
CA ALA A 80 -10.82 -21.09 -11.95
C ALA A 80 -11.36 -22.12 -12.94
N THR A 81 -11.27 -23.42 -12.64
CA THR A 81 -11.58 -24.48 -13.61
C THR A 81 -12.66 -25.48 -13.17
N GLN A 82 -13.11 -25.43 -11.93
CA GLN A 82 -14.12 -26.38 -11.45
C GLN A 82 -15.09 -25.71 -10.48
N GLY A 83 -16.33 -25.60 -10.91
CA GLY A 83 -17.39 -24.97 -10.15
C GLY A 83 -17.46 -25.42 -8.69
N GLY A 84 -17.53 -24.48 -7.79
CA GLY A 84 -18.01 -24.73 -6.47
C GLY A 84 -17.10 -24.50 -5.28
N SER A 85 -15.96 -23.83 -5.41
CA SER A 85 -15.27 -23.39 -4.18
C SER A 85 -15.90 -22.10 -3.67
N ALA A 86 -16.37 -22.14 -2.44
CA ALA A 86 -16.87 -20.95 -1.75
C ALA A 86 -15.81 -19.85 -1.76
N PRO A 87 -16.19 -18.59 -1.91
CA PRO A 87 -15.25 -17.47 -1.85
C PRO A 87 -14.48 -17.52 -0.53
N GLN A 88 -13.15 -17.48 -0.60
CA GLN A 88 -12.33 -17.46 0.60
C GLN A 88 -12.46 -16.12 1.30
N THR A 89 -12.74 -16.20 2.60
CA THR A 89 -12.72 -15.04 3.47
C THR A 89 -11.29 -14.81 3.93
N VAL A 90 -10.72 -13.67 3.55
CA VAL A 90 -9.42 -13.22 4.05
C VAL A 90 -9.65 -12.25 5.20
N ASN A 91 -9.16 -12.60 6.38
CA ASN A 91 -9.22 -11.72 7.52
C ASN A 91 -8.11 -10.67 7.42
N LEU A 92 -8.51 -9.44 7.15
CA LEU A 92 -7.61 -8.28 7.05
C LEU A 92 -7.65 -7.40 8.30
N SER A 93 -8.45 -7.73 9.31
CA SER A 93 -8.64 -6.87 10.49
C SER A 93 -7.36 -6.65 11.31
N ASN A 94 -6.49 -7.63 11.35
CA ASN A 94 -5.28 -7.60 12.18
C ASN A 94 -4.01 -7.22 11.41
N TYR A 95 -4.13 -6.75 10.17
CA TYR A 95 -2.97 -6.25 9.45
C TYR A 95 -2.59 -4.86 9.95
N VAL A 96 -1.38 -4.72 10.40
CA VAL A 96 -0.83 -3.47 10.96
C VAL A 96 0.12 -2.78 10.02
N CYS A 97 0.81 -3.54 9.17
CA CYS A 97 1.78 -3.00 8.22
C CYS A 97 1.78 -3.81 6.92
N LEU A 98 1.91 -3.11 5.81
CA LEU A 98 2.10 -3.69 4.47
C LEU A 98 3.41 -3.19 3.89
N VAL A 99 4.38 -4.06 3.72
CA VAL A 99 5.66 -3.73 3.08
C VAL A 99 5.58 -4.10 1.61
N THR A 100 5.92 -3.18 0.73
CA THR A 100 5.87 -3.39 -0.72
C THR A 100 7.11 -2.83 -1.41
N GLY A 101 7.53 -3.48 -2.49
CA GLY A 101 8.48 -2.93 -3.44
C GLY A 101 7.83 -1.87 -4.32
N THR A 102 8.63 -0.94 -4.81
CA THR A 102 8.23 0.06 -5.79
C THR A 102 9.18 0.04 -7.00
N GLY A 103 8.84 0.71 -8.08
CA GLY A 103 9.65 0.72 -9.31
C GLY A 103 9.74 -0.67 -9.96
N ALA A 104 10.94 -1.16 -10.20
CA ALA A 104 11.18 -2.47 -10.82
C ALA A 104 10.70 -3.66 -9.99
N GLY A 105 10.55 -3.49 -8.67
CA GLY A 105 10.01 -4.50 -7.74
C GLY A 105 8.57 -4.24 -7.33
N ALA A 106 7.80 -3.45 -8.08
CA ALA A 106 6.45 -3.06 -7.70
C ALA A 106 5.50 -4.27 -7.60
N SER A 107 4.76 -4.34 -6.51
CA SER A 107 3.72 -5.34 -6.30
C SER A 107 2.44 -5.02 -7.07
N VAL A 108 2.13 -3.74 -7.23
CA VAL A 108 0.93 -3.24 -7.93
C VAL A 108 1.36 -2.36 -9.10
N GLY A 109 0.79 -2.65 -10.27
CA GLY A 109 0.92 -1.82 -11.47
C GLY A 109 -0.34 -1.00 -11.71
N THR A 110 -0.15 0.21 -12.17
CA THR A 110 -1.23 1.10 -12.60
C THR A 110 -1.09 1.36 -14.09
N VAL A 111 -2.13 1.05 -14.84
CA VAL A 111 -2.23 1.38 -16.26
C VAL A 111 -3.21 2.54 -16.41
N LYS A 112 -2.79 3.57 -17.10
CA LYS A 112 -3.59 4.75 -17.38
C LYS A 112 -3.91 4.78 -18.87
N LEU A 113 -5.18 4.62 -19.20
CA LEU A 113 -5.64 4.66 -20.59
C LEU A 113 -5.87 6.08 -21.06
N MET A 114 -6.47 6.91 -20.21
CA MET A 114 -6.78 8.31 -20.50
C MET A 114 -6.39 9.19 -19.34
N ASP A 115 -5.79 10.33 -19.63
CA ASP A 115 -5.60 11.41 -18.68
C ASP A 115 -6.91 12.13 -18.36
N LEU A 116 -6.91 12.92 -17.30
CA LEU A 116 -8.05 13.76 -17.00
C LEU A 116 -8.23 14.78 -18.12
N ALA A 117 -9.24 14.55 -18.94
CA ALA A 117 -9.69 15.49 -19.97
C ALA A 117 -11.00 16.13 -19.51
N VAL A 118 -11.03 17.45 -19.53
CA VAL A 118 -12.22 18.22 -19.20
C VAL A 118 -12.67 18.95 -20.46
N GLU A 119 -13.90 18.69 -20.87
CA GLU A 119 -14.56 19.33 -21.99
C GLU A 119 -15.74 20.14 -21.48
N SER A 120 -15.94 21.34 -22.01
CA SER A 120 -17.07 22.19 -21.66
C SER A 120 -17.78 22.66 -22.91
N GLU A 121 -19.10 22.57 -22.92
CA GLU A 121 -19.95 23.04 -24.00
C GLU A 121 -21.11 23.85 -23.43
N TYR A 122 -21.46 24.94 -24.11
CA TYR A 122 -22.64 25.73 -23.77
C TYR A 122 -23.86 25.18 -24.46
N ASP A 123 -24.82 24.66 -23.67
CA ASP A 123 -26.09 24.18 -24.19
C ASP A 123 -27.13 25.29 -24.19
N ILE A 124 -27.45 25.79 -25.39
CA ILE A 124 -28.40 26.86 -25.59
C ILE A 124 -29.83 26.44 -25.17
N ARG A 125 -30.17 25.14 -25.25
CA ARG A 125 -31.52 24.65 -24.93
C ARG A 125 -31.75 24.70 -23.41
N ARG A 126 -30.69 24.50 -22.62
CA ARG A 126 -30.75 24.50 -21.15
C ARG A 126 -30.23 25.80 -20.54
N GLN A 127 -29.74 26.70 -21.36
CA GLN A 127 -29.11 27.97 -20.94
C GLN A 127 -28.05 27.76 -19.84
N GLY A 128 -27.23 26.72 -20.02
CA GLY A 128 -26.20 26.34 -19.05
C GLY A 128 -24.97 25.74 -19.72
N THR A 129 -23.85 25.68 -19.00
CA THR A 129 -22.62 25.05 -19.46
C THR A 129 -22.57 23.62 -18.98
N LEU A 130 -22.48 22.68 -19.90
CA LEU A 130 -22.23 21.26 -19.60
C LEU A 130 -20.72 21.04 -19.51
N MET A 131 -20.26 20.53 -18.37
CA MET A 131 -18.87 20.14 -18.18
C MET A 131 -18.78 18.62 -18.03
N VAL A 132 -17.94 18.00 -18.83
CA VAL A 132 -17.70 16.56 -18.80
C VAL A 132 -16.23 16.31 -18.48
N ALA A 133 -15.96 15.62 -17.40
CA ALA A 133 -14.63 15.15 -17.04
C ALA A 133 -14.52 13.65 -17.34
N LYS A 134 -13.46 13.26 -18.05
CA LYS A 134 -13.19 11.86 -18.44
C LYS A 134 -11.84 11.44 -17.84
N TYR A 135 -11.81 10.28 -17.21
CA TYR A 135 -10.59 9.68 -16.70
C TYR A 135 -10.72 8.16 -16.71
N ALA A 136 -9.72 7.46 -17.19
CA ALA A 136 -9.73 6.00 -17.21
C ALA A 136 -8.37 5.44 -16.77
N MET A 137 -8.38 4.69 -15.66
CA MET A 137 -7.23 3.95 -15.18
C MET A 137 -7.65 2.61 -14.58
N GLY A 138 -6.69 1.68 -14.52
CA GLY A 138 -6.85 0.40 -13.89
C GLY A 138 -5.62 0.04 -13.05
N HIS A 139 -5.84 -0.71 -12.00
CA HIS A 139 -4.80 -1.23 -11.13
C HIS A 139 -4.82 -2.75 -11.17
N GLY A 140 -3.65 -3.36 -11.11
CA GLY A 140 -3.52 -4.81 -11.08
C GLY A 140 -2.30 -5.26 -10.29
N ILE A 141 -2.33 -6.50 -9.83
CA ILE A 141 -1.18 -7.13 -9.18
C ILE A 141 -0.19 -7.55 -10.27
N VAL A 142 1.03 -7.04 -10.20
CA VAL A 142 2.12 -7.39 -11.11
C VAL A 142 2.96 -8.50 -10.50
N ARG A 143 3.35 -8.34 -9.24
CA ARG A 143 4.20 -9.29 -8.53
C ARG A 143 3.76 -9.42 -7.07
N ALA A 144 3.01 -10.49 -6.78
CA ALA A 144 2.46 -10.73 -5.44
C ALA A 144 3.57 -10.94 -4.39
N GLU A 145 4.69 -11.53 -4.76
CA GLU A 145 5.85 -11.81 -3.89
C GLU A 145 6.56 -10.55 -3.38
N SER A 146 6.32 -9.41 -4.04
CA SER A 146 6.88 -8.11 -3.64
C SER A 146 6.06 -7.39 -2.57
N ALA A 147 5.00 -8.01 -2.06
CA ALA A 147 4.17 -7.46 -0.99
C ALA A 147 4.13 -8.43 0.20
N ILE A 148 4.43 -7.92 1.38
CA ILE A 148 4.41 -8.69 2.63
C ILE A 148 3.55 -7.95 3.64
N GLY A 149 2.52 -8.63 4.13
CA GLY A 149 1.67 -8.12 5.19
C GLY A 149 2.14 -8.60 6.55
N ILE A 150 2.23 -7.69 7.51
CA ILE A 150 2.55 -7.99 8.90
C ILE A 150 1.25 -7.93 9.69
N LYS A 151 0.96 -8.98 10.43
CA LYS A 151 -0.18 -9.08 11.34
C LYS A 151 0.24 -8.85 12.78
N GLU A 152 -0.65 -8.27 13.54
CA GLU A 152 -0.58 -8.32 14.99
C GLU A 152 -0.89 -9.75 15.47
N ALA A 153 -0.11 -10.23 16.45
CA ALA A 153 -0.25 -11.56 17.01
C ALA A 153 -1.46 -11.65 17.95
#